data_82e1936869bca370a83d6f1f20fb0152
#
_entry.id   82e1936869bca370a83d6f1f20fb0152
#
_cell.length_a   1.000
_cell.length_b   1.000
_cell.length_c   1.000
_cell.angle_alpha   90.00
_cell.angle_beta   90.00
_cell.angle_gamma   90.00
#
_symmetry.space_group_name_H-M   'P 1'
#
loop_
_entity.id
_entity.type
_entity.pdbx_description
1 polymer ?
#
loop_
_entity_poly.entity_id
_entity_poly.type
_entity_poly.pdbx_seq_one_letter_code
_entity_poly.pdbx_strand_id
1 'polypeptide(L)'
;LNVEFPPYNQTRANIMRYRKQIGVNGGSWFVLENWMAPSMFDCAVDGKASEMDFLNGYGGSEKGIKSARARLEKHWDTWIQAKDFVEMKSLGLNTLRLPIGYWHLPGSNFTKNSDFEPYGKVYVNAWKYIKRAIKYADENDIGVIIDMHGAYGSQNGQPHSGVNNGKADFFNDFNENKMTKLLVWLVQELEDVSNVIGIELLN
;
A
#
# COMPACT_ATOMS: atom_id res chain seq x y z
N LEU A 1 8.58 -13.49 7.76
CA LEU A 1 7.36 -13.81 7.00
C LEU A 1 7.77 -14.22 5.58
N ASN A 2 7.74 -15.52 5.28
CA ASN A 2 7.73 -15.99 3.90
C ASN A 2 6.26 -16.19 3.52
N VAL A 3 5.76 -15.45 2.53
CA VAL A 3 4.38 -15.55 2.06
C VAL A 3 4.41 -16.23 0.70
N GLU A 4 3.86 -17.44 0.65
CA GLU A 4 3.70 -18.20 -0.57
C GLU A 4 2.23 -18.23 -0.95
N PHE A 5 1.94 -18.04 -2.23
CA PHE A 5 0.61 -18.16 -2.79
C PHE A 5 0.39 -19.57 -3.33
N PRO A 6 -0.85 -20.07 -3.33
CA PRO A 6 -1.17 -21.32 -4.01
C PRO A 6 -0.89 -21.19 -5.52
N PRO A 7 -0.71 -22.32 -6.23
CA PRO A 7 -0.56 -22.31 -7.67
C PRO A 7 -1.71 -21.56 -8.36
N TYR A 8 -1.38 -20.83 -9.42
CA TYR A 8 -2.37 -20.05 -10.16
C TYR A 8 -3.51 -20.93 -10.67
N ASN A 9 -4.73 -20.49 -10.44
CA ASN A 9 -5.95 -21.15 -10.89
C ASN A 9 -6.79 -20.21 -11.74
N GLN A 10 -6.75 -20.39 -13.05
CA GLN A 10 -7.46 -19.55 -14.03
C GLN A 10 -8.98 -19.50 -13.79
N THR A 11 -9.59 -20.64 -13.47
CA THR A 11 -11.04 -20.70 -13.22
C THR A 11 -11.41 -19.87 -11.99
N ARG A 12 -10.66 -20.02 -10.90
CA ARG A 12 -10.86 -19.25 -9.67
C ARG A 12 -10.63 -17.74 -9.93
N ALA A 13 -9.57 -17.39 -10.63
CA ALA A 13 -9.27 -16.01 -11.00
C ALA A 13 -10.41 -15.38 -11.81
N ASN A 14 -10.95 -16.09 -12.80
CA ASN A 14 -12.07 -15.63 -13.60
C ASN A 14 -13.36 -15.46 -12.76
N ILE A 15 -13.68 -16.41 -11.88
CA ILE A 15 -14.82 -16.27 -10.97
C ILE A 15 -14.67 -15.01 -10.11
N MET A 16 -13.50 -14.79 -9.52
CA MET A 16 -13.25 -13.63 -8.67
C MET A 16 -13.31 -12.30 -9.43
N ARG A 17 -12.81 -12.25 -10.67
CA ARG A 17 -12.80 -11.03 -11.51
C ARG A 17 -14.18 -10.64 -12.03
N TYR A 18 -14.99 -11.63 -12.43
CA TYR A 18 -16.24 -11.37 -13.16
C TYR A 18 -17.51 -11.49 -12.32
N ARG A 19 -17.43 -11.94 -11.07
CA ARG A 19 -18.56 -11.89 -10.15
C ARG A 19 -18.93 -10.46 -9.77
N LYS A 20 -20.14 -10.23 -9.27
CA LYS A 20 -20.52 -8.94 -8.67
C LYS A 20 -19.59 -8.64 -7.49
N GLN A 21 -18.91 -7.51 -7.54
CA GLN A 21 -18.01 -7.06 -6.47
C GLN A 21 -18.81 -6.35 -5.37
N ILE A 22 -18.66 -6.80 -4.14
CA ILE A 22 -19.19 -6.18 -2.93
C ILE A 22 -18.00 -6.02 -1.99
N GLY A 23 -17.47 -4.80 -1.87
CA GLY A 23 -16.17 -4.60 -1.26
C GLY A 23 -16.08 -3.45 -0.29
N VAL A 24 -14.94 -3.41 0.38
CA VAL A 24 -14.53 -2.35 1.28
C VAL A 24 -13.14 -1.86 0.92
N ASN A 25 -12.81 -0.66 1.38
CA ASN A 25 -11.47 -0.10 1.26
C ASN A 25 -10.64 -0.43 2.51
N GLY A 26 -9.44 -0.97 2.33
CA GLY A 26 -8.45 -1.18 3.38
C GLY A 26 -7.67 0.09 3.69
N GLY A 27 -8.39 1.19 3.96
CA GLY A 27 -7.82 2.51 4.18
C GLY A 27 -6.93 2.58 5.40
N SER A 28 -5.94 3.46 5.33
CA SER A 28 -4.93 3.71 6.36
C SER A 28 -4.12 2.49 6.80
N TRP A 29 -4.22 1.36 6.09
CA TRP A 29 -3.42 0.18 6.43
C TRP A 29 -1.97 0.34 6.01
N PHE A 30 -1.73 0.65 4.74
CA PHE A 30 -0.39 0.93 4.21
C PHE A 30 -0.18 2.43 4.01
N VAL A 31 -0.95 3.09 3.18
CA VAL A 31 -0.91 4.55 3.06
C VAL A 31 -1.63 5.15 4.26
N LEU A 32 -0.89 5.89 5.09
CA LEU A 32 -1.45 6.48 6.30
C LEU A 32 -2.39 7.64 5.99
N GLU A 33 -3.54 7.64 6.66
CA GLU A 33 -4.55 8.69 6.60
C GLU A 33 -4.87 9.18 8.02
N ASN A 34 -4.55 10.44 8.33
CA ASN A 34 -4.65 10.99 9.67
C ASN A 34 -6.07 10.89 10.27
N TRP A 35 -7.09 11.11 9.45
CA TRP A 35 -8.49 11.05 9.91
C TRP A 35 -8.93 9.64 10.32
N MET A 36 -8.25 8.58 9.85
CA MET A 36 -8.52 7.19 10.24
C MET A 36 -7.59 6.72 11.36
N ALA A 37 -6.31 7.09 11.31
CA ALA A 37 -5.28 6.63 12.25
C ALA A 37 -4.53 7.83 12.87
N PRO A 38 -5.20 8.73 13.60
CA PRO A 38 -4.60 9.97 14.11
C PRO A 38 -3.39 9.70 15.01
N SER A 39 -3.40 8.66 15.82
CA SER A 39 -2.29 8.33 16.71
C SER A 39 -0.98 8.00 15.98
N MET A 40 -1.03 7.66 14.70
CA MET A 40 0.19 7.47 13.90
C MET A 40 0.94 8.78 13.68
N PHE A 41 0.25 9.92 13.77
CA PHE A 41 0.78 11.25 13.50
C PHE A 41 1.19 12.04 14.75
N ASP A 42 1.17 11.42 15.93
CA ASP A 42 1.58 12.06 17.20
C ASP A 42 3.03 12.60 17.18
N CYS A 43 3.88 12.05 16.30
CA CYS A 43 5.26 12.49 16.08
C CYS A 43 5.40 13.55 14.98
N ALA A 44 4.36 13.78 14.17
CA ALA A 44 4.41 14.75 13.07
C ALA A 44 4.37 16.19 13.62
N VAL A 45 4.93 17.11 12.84
CA VAL A 45 4.86 18.54 13.17
C VAL A 45 3.40 19.00 13.04
N ASP A 46 3.00 19.93 13.89
CA ASP A 46 1.63 20.47 13.98
C ASP A 46 0.99 20.77 12.61
N GLY A 47 -0.23 20.32 12.45
CA GLY A 47 -1.04 20.49 11.23
C GLY A 47 -0.62 19.63 10.04
N LYS A 48 0.35 18.76 10.21
CA LYS A 48 0.85 17.85 9.17
C LYS A 48 0.19 16.49 9.26
N ALA A 49 -0.17 15.92 8.10
CA ALA A 49 -1.05 14.76 8.03
C ALA A 49 -0.69 13.75 6.93
N SER A 50 0.42 13.95 6.21
CA SER A 50 0.90 13.00 5.21
C SER A 50 1.85 11.98 5.81
N GLU A 51 2.05 10.87 5.11
CA GLU A 51 3.02 9.85 5.52
C GLU A 51 4.46 10.40 5.55
N MET A 52 4.78 11.34 4.66
CA MET A 52 6.04 12.07 4.69
C MET A 52 6.18 12.89 5.99
N ASP A 53 5.11 13.50 6.48
CA ASP A 53 5.13 14.25 7.74
C ASP A 53 5.36 13.33 8.95
N PHE A 54 4.76 12.13 8.94
CA PHE A 54 5.07 11.07 9.90
C PHE A 54 6.57 10.74 9.90
N LEU A 55 7.16 10.49 8.73
CA LEU A 55 8.58 10.17 8.60
C LEU A 55 9.48 11.30 9.08
N ASN A 56 9.16 12.54 8.70
CA ASN A 56 9.89 13.74 9.11
C ASN A 56 9.87 13.94 10.64
N GLY A 57 8.78 13.53 11.31
CA GLY A 57 8.67 13.55 12.77
C GLY A 57 9.67 12.61 13.47
N TYR A 58 10.02 11.47 12.85
CA TYR A 58 11.08 10.58 13.35
C TYR A 58 12.48 11.01 12.91
N GLY A 59 12.59 11.73 11.81
CA GLY A 59 13.84 12.20 11.21
C GLY A 59 14.64 11.11 10.49
N GLY A 60 15.63 11.56 9.68
CA GLY A 60 16.44 10.71 8.79
C GLY A 60 17.63 10.02 9.47
N SER A 61 17.84 10.16 10.79
CA SER A 61 18.90 9.43 11.49
C SER A 61 18.64 7.93 11.49
N GLU A 62 19.68 7.11 11.66
CA GLU A 62 19.54 5.65 11.75
C GLU A 62 18.55 5.23 12.86
N LYS A 63 18.60 5.90 14.01
CA LYS A 63 17.66 5.68 15.12
C LYS A 63 16.22 6.06 14.70
N GLY A 64 16.03 7.20 14.05
CA GLY A 64 14.72 7.65 13.57
C GLY A 64 14.12 6.68 12.56
N ILE A 65 14.89 6.27 11.55
CA ILE A 65 14.48 5.27 10.55
C ILE A 65 14.08 3.94 11.21
N LYS A 66 14.86 3.46 12.17
CA LYS A 66 14.55 2.22 12.89
C LYS A 66 13.26 2.34 13.70
N SER A 67 13.05 3.48 14.34
CA SER A 67 11.83 3.74 15.13
C SER A 67 10.59 3.88 14.25
N ALA A 68 10.68 4.62 13.14
CA ALA A 68 9.59 4.76 12.16
C ALA A 68 9.20 3.39 11.57
N ARG A 69 10.19 2.58 11.18
CA ARG A 69 9.97 1.21 10.70
C ARG A 69 9.23 0.37 11.74
N ALA A 70 9.70 0.33 12.98
CA ALA A 70 9.06 -0.46 14.03
C ALA A 70 7.62 -0.02 14.28
N ARG A 71 7.33 1.28 14.19
CA ARG A 71 5.98 1.83 14.34
C ARG A 71 5.07 1.40 13.19
N LEU A 72 5.54 1.49 11.94
CA LEU A 72 4.79 1.06 10.75
C LEU A 72 4.57 -0.45 10.74
N GLU A 73 5.60 -1.24 11.01
CA GLU A 73 5.47 -2.70 11.06
C GLU A 73 4.46 -3.16 12.11
N LYS A 74 4.45 -2.52 13.29
CA LYS A 74 3.42 -2.78 14.31
C LYS A 74 2.03 -2.40 13.80
N HIS A 75 1.89 -1.25 13.13
CA HIS A 75 0.62 -0.81 12.54
C HIS A 75 0.14 -1.80 11.47
N TRP A 76 0.98 -2.16 10.50
CA TRP A 76 0.63 -3.14 9.46
C TRP A 76 0.27 -4.53 10.01
N ASP A 77 0.84 -4.88 11.16
CA ASP A 77 0.59 -6.15 11.83
C ASP A 77 -0.75 -6.20 12.57
N THR A 78 -1.22 -5.06 13.06
CA THR A 78 -2.35 -4.99 14.00
C THR A 78 -3.57 -4.24 13.49
N TRP A 79 -3.48 -3.46 12.39
CA TRP A 79 -4.57 -2.63 11.89
C TRP A 79 -5.71 -3.46 11.29
N ILE A 80 -5.38 -4.35 10.37
CA ILE A 80 -6.32 -5.36 9.83
C ILE A 80 -5.67 -6.74 9.99
N GLN A 81 -6.39 -7.68 10.58
CA GLN A 81 -5.90 -9.01 10.93
C GLN A 81 -6.68 -10.11 10.19
N ALA A 82 -6.18 -11.34 10.23
CA ALA A 82 -6.83 -12.49 9.58
C ALA A 82 -8.31 -12.67 9.99
N LYS A 83 -8.64 -12.42 11.26
CA LYS A 83 -10.02 -12.51 11.77
C LYS A 83 -10.98 -11.54 11.10
N ASP A 84 -10.48 -10.35 10.70
CA ASP A 84 -11.30 -9.33 10.06
C ASP A 84 -11.73 -9.77 8.65
N PHE A 85 -10.91 -10.56 7.96
CA PHE A 85 -11.27 -11.18 6.68
C PHE A 85 -12.35 -12.27 6.84
N VAL A 86 -12.31 -13.02 7.93
CA VAL A 86 -13.39 -13.97 8.27
C VAL A 86 -14.71 -13.21 8.49
N GLU A 87 -14.66 -12.08 9.19
CA GLU A 87 -15.82 -11.22 9.40
C GLU A 87 -16.32 -10.62 8.08
N MET A 88 -15.44 -10.05 7.24
CA MET A 88 -15.78 -9.56 5.90
C MET A 88 -16.55 -10.62 5.10
N LYS A 89 -16.04 -11.85 5.06
CA LYS A 89 -16.69 -12.98 4.37
C LYS A 89 -18.07 -13.28 4.96
N SER A 90 -18.22 -13.27 6.28
CA SER A 90 -19.49 -13.53 6.97
C SER A 90 -20.57 -12.48 6.65
N LEU A 91 -20.14 -11.25 6.38
CA LEU A 91 -20.99 -10.13 5.97
C LEU A 91 -21.31 -10.11 4.46
N GLY A 92 -20.82 -11.10 3.71
CA GLY A 92 -21.01 -11.19 2.27
C GLY A 92 -20.09 -10.30 1.44
N LEU A 93 -19.07 -9.70 2.05
CA LEU A 93 -18.05 -8.96 1.33
C LEU A 93 -17.11 -9.93 0.58
N ASN A 94 -16.77 -9.60 -0.64
CA ASN A 94 -15.96 -10.47 -1.50
C ASN A 94 -14.81 -9.74 -2.19
N THR A 95 -14.61 -8.45 -1.91
CA THR A 95 -13.57 -7.63 -2.53
C THR A 95 -12.96 -6.67 -1.52
N LEU A 96 -11.64 -6.57 -1.52
CA LEU A 96 -10.86 -5.59 -0.78
C LEU A 96 -10.13 -4.68 -1.79
N ARG A 97 -10.31 -3.36 -1.70
CA ARG A 97 -9.42 -2.39 -2.33
C ARG A 97 -8.28 -2.12 -1.36
N LEU A 98 -7.04 -2.27 -1.80
CA LEU A 98 -5.85 -2.18 -0.96
C LEU A 98 -4.96 -1.02 -1.42
N PRO A 99 -5.07 0.16 -0.77
CA PRO A 99 -4.23 1.31 -1.07
C PRO A 99 -2.77 1.07 -0.70
N ILE A 100 -1.86 1.27 -1.66
CA ILE A 100 -0.41 1.24 -1.46
C ILE A 100 0.24 2.43 -2.17
N GLY A 101 1.40 2.88 -1.69
CA GLY A 101 2.23 3.85 -2.39
C GLY A 101 3.45 3.17 -3.03
N TYR A 102 4.09 3.83 -3.99
CA TYR A 102 5.29 3.31 -4.65
C TYR A 102 6.42 2.97 -3.66
N TRP A 103 6.45 3.64 -2.52
CA TRP A 103 7.46 3.45 -1.46
C TRP A 103 7.29 2.15 -0.65
N HIS A 104 6.15 1.46 -0.77
CA HIS A 104 5.90 0.17 -0.15
C HIS A 104 6.47 -1.01 -0.94
N LEU A 105 6.86 -0.79 -2.20
CA LEU A 105 7.37 -1.86 -3.06
C LEU A 105 8.80 -2.26 -2.67
N PRO A 106 9.22 -3.51 -2.93
CA PRO A 106 10.49 -4.02 -2.46
C PRO A 106 11.67 -3.43 -3.22
N GLY A 107 12.71 -3.05 -2.48
CA GLY A 107 13.97 -2.60 -3.03
C GLY A 107 14.09 -1.09 -3.16
N SER A 108 15.33 -0.63 -3.08
CA SER A 108 15.68 0.80 -3.12
C SER A 108 15.39 1.48 -4.47
N ASN A 109 15.22 0.69 -5.54
CA ASN A 109 15.00 1.24 -6.88
C ASN A 109 13.68 2.00 -6.99
N PHE A 110 12.64 1.60 -6.24
CA PHE A 110 11.34 2.28 -6.28
C PHE A 110 11.34 3.62 -5.54
N THR A 111 12.15 3.78 -4.49
CA THR A 111 12.27 5.05 -3.78
C THR A 111 13.38 5.96 -4.31
N LYS A 112 14.34 5.44 -5.08
CA LYS A 112 15.45 6.21 -5.63
C LYS A 112 14.95 7.36 -6.50
N ASN A 113 15.56 8.54 -6.34
CA ASN A 113 15.15 9.77 -7.02
C ASN A 113 13.65 10.11 -6.82
N SER A 114 13.19 10.02 -5.58
CA SER A 114 11.84 10.42 -5.18
C SER A 114 11.85 11.01 -3.78
N ASP A 115 10.72 11.58 -3.35
CA ASP A 115 10.56 12.17 -2.01
C ASP A 115 10.85 11.16 -0.89
N PHE A 116 10.54 9.87 -1.11
CA PHE A 116 10.76 8.80 -0.13
C PHE A 116 12.18 8.19 -0.15
N GLU A 117 13.09 8.65 -1.01
CA GLU A 117 14.45 8.10 -1.07
C GLU A 117 15.18 8.11 0.29
N PRO A 118 15.15 9.20 1.09
CA PRO A 118 15.80 9.23 2.40
C PRO A 118 15.24 8.20 3.39
N TYR A 119 14.01 7.78 3.18
CA TYR A 119 13.25 6.88 4.06
C TYR A 119 13.04 5.48 3.50
N GLY A 120 13.64 5.11 2.38
CA GLY A 120 13.45 3.80 1.74
C GLY A 120 13.74 2.62 2.69
N LYS A 121 14.67 2.79 3.64
CA LYS A 121 14.98 1.78 4.65
C LYS A 121 13.85 1.57 5.68
N VAL A 122 12.89 2.46 5.79
CA VAL A 122 11.72 2.29 6.65
C VAL A 122 10.81 1.18 6.11
N TYR A 123 10.72 1.07 4.79
CA TYR A 123 9.74 0.23 4.08
C TYR A 123 10.26 -1.14 3.63
N VAL A 124 11.45 -1.54 4.03
CA VAL A 124 12.10 -2.80 3.57
C VAL A 124 11.26 -4.07 3.78
N ASN A 125 10.33 -4.05 4.70
CA ASN A 125 9.44 -5.16 5.00
C ASN A 125 7.99 -4.96 4.52
N ALA A 126 7.62 -3.77 4.00
CA ALA A 126 6.24 -3.43 3.64
C ALA A 126 5.62 -4.45 2.67
N TRP A 127 6.36 -4.84 1.63
CA TRP A 127 5.89 -5.80 0.63
C TRP A 127 5.50 -7.17 1.21
N LYS A 128 6.17 -7.61 2.27
CA LYS A 128 5.82 -8.86 2.98
C LYS A 128 4.46 -8.77 3.65
N TYR A 129 4.15 -7.61 4.24
CA TYR A 129 2.84 -7.36 4.87
C TYR A 129 1.74 -7.21 3.81
N ILE A 130 2.03 -6.59 2.66
CA ILE A 130 1.11 -6.50 1.52
C ILE A 130 0.79 -7.90 1.00
N LYS A 131 1.80 -8.75 0.74
CA LYS A 131 1.58 -10.15 0.34
C LYS A 131 0.78 -10.93 1.39
N ARG A 132 1.02 -10.70 2.67
CA ARG A 132 0.23 -11.31 3.75
C ARG A 132 -1.25 -10.86 3.71
N ALA A 133 -1.51 -9.58 3.43
CA ALA A 133 -2.87 -9.07 3.27
C ALA A 133 -3.59 -9.78 2.11
N ILE A 134 -2.93 -9.91 0.96
CA ILE A 134 -3.45 -10.63 -0.20
C ILE A 134 -3.73 -12.11 0.15
N LYS A 135 -2.85 -12.75 0.92
CA LYS A 135 -3.04 -14.13 1.38
C LYS A 135 -4.24 -14.28 2.32
N TYR A 136 -4.41 -13.38 3.29
CA TYR A 136 -5.59 -13.40 4.17
C TYR A 136 -6.90 -13.26 3.38
N ALA A 137 -6.90 -12.41 2.35
CA ALA A 137 -8.02 -12.29 1.42
C ALA A 137 -8.25 -13.60 0.65
N ASP A 138 -7.18 -14.23 0.14
CA ASP A 138 -7.23 -15.49 -0.61
C ASP A 138 -7.86 -16.63 0.20
N GLU A 139 -7.46 -16.77 1.46
CA GLU A 139 -7.96 -17.77 2.40
C GLU A 139 -9.46 -17.61 2.73
N ASN A 140 -10.03 -16.43 2.42
CA ASN A 140 -11.43 -16.09 2.67
C ASN A 140 -12.24 -15.86 1.37
N ASP A 141 -11.72 -16.25 0.20
CA ASP A 141 -12.34 -16.02 -1.12
C ASP A 141 -12.62 -14.54 -1.44
N ILE A 142 -11.80 -13.64 -0.90
CA ILE A 142 -11.88 -12.20 -1.14
C ILE A 142 -10.87 -11.84 -2.25
N GLY A 143 -11.39 -11.21 -3.32
CA GLY A 143 -10.57 -10.64 -4.38
C GLY A 143 -9.91 -9.34 -3.93
N VAL A 144 -8.70 -9.06 -4.38
CA VAL A 144 -7.95 -7.84 -4.04
C VAL A 144 -7.76 -6.97 -5.28
N ILE A 145 -8.15 -5.71 -5.16
CA ILE A 145 -7.77 -4.64 -6.09
C ILE A 145 -6.61 -3.88 -5.46
N ILE A 146 -5.44 -3.92 -6.07
CA ILE A 146 -4.30 -3.11 -5.64
C ILE A 146 -4.51 -1.69 -6.15
N ASP A 147 -4.54 -0.72 -5.26
CA ASP A 147 -4.67 0.68 -5.61
C ASP A 147 -3.34 1.41 -5.44
N MET A 148 -2.82 1.95 -6.55
CA MET A 148 -1.67 2.85 -6.51
C MET A 148 -2.10 4.22 -6.01
N HIS A 149 -2.23 4.34 -4.70
CA HIS A 149 -2.77 5.49 -4.00
C HIS A 149 -1.83 6.68 -3.95
N GLY A 150 -0.52 6.45 -4.03
CA GLY A 150 0.51 7.48 -4.03
C GLY A 150 1.49 7.33 -5.21
N ALA A 151 1.54 8.35 -6.08
CA ALA A 151 2.41 8.42 -7.23
C ALA A 151 3.67 9.26 -6.98
N TYR A 152 4.71 9.07 -7.80
CA TYR A 152 5.92 9.88 -7.76
C TYR A 152 5.60 11.37 -7.95
N GLY A 153 6.13 12.22 -7.07
CA GLY A 153 5.88 13.66 -7.11
C GLY A 153 4.48 14.08 -6.69
N SER A 154 3.65 13.15 -6.21
CA SER A 154 2.24 13.35 -5.85
C SER A 154 1.33 13.70 -7.02
N GLN A 155 0.23 12.98 -7.18
CA GLN A 155 -0.78 13.25 -8.21
C GLN A 155 -1.64 14.47 -7.91
N ASN A 156 -1.72 14.93 -6.66
CA ASN A 156 -2.61 16.02 -6.27
C ASN A 156 -2.11 16.92 -5.12
N GLY A 157 -0.91 16.64 -4.56
CA GLY A 157 -0.33 17.40 -3.46
C GLY A 157 -1.05 17.27 -2.12
N GLN A 158 -1.98 16.30 -1.99
CA GLN A 158 -2.77 16.09 -0.78
C GLN A 158 -2.18 15.01 0.14
N PRO A 159 -2.48 15.01 1.44
CA PRO A 159 -1.90 14.07 2.41
C PRO A 159 -1.97 12.59 2.01
N HIS A 160 -3.07 12.14 1.44
CA HIS A 160 -3.28 10.74 1.04
C HIS A 160 -2.42 10.29 -0.14
N SER A 161 -1.79 11.22 -0.88
CA SER A 161 -0.79 10.87 -1.89
C SER A 161 0.60 10.56 -1.30
N GLY A 162 0.73 10.62 0.03
CA GLY A 162 1.97 10.42 0.77
C GLY A 162 2.76 11.71 1.04
N VAL A 163 2.54 12.77 0.26
CA VAL A 163 3.23 14.06 0.37
C VAL A 163 2.22 15.20 0.38
N ASN A 164 2.26 16.05 1.41
CA ASN A 164 1.35 17.20 1.57
C ASN A 164 2.09 18.52 1.30
N ASN A 165 2.37 18.81 0.04
CA ASN A 165 3.09 20.01 -0.38
C ASN A 165 2.25 20.96 -1.26
N GLY A 166 0.99 20.62 -1.54
CA GLY A 166 0.08 21.38 -2.39
C GLY A 166 0.44 21.38 -3.88
N LYS A 167 1.35 20.50 -4.32
CA LYS A 167 1.81 20.41 -5.70
C LYS A 167 1.52 19.04 -6.31
N ALA A 168 1.01 19.05 -7.52
CA ALA A 168 0.80 17.84 -8.34
C ALA A 168 1.96 17.67 -9.31
N ASP A 169 3.12 17.26 -8.80
CA ASP A 169 4.35 17.12 -9.59
C ASP A 169 4.44 15.77 -10.33
N PHE A 170 3.41 14.94 -10.28
CA PHE A 170 3.37 13.66 -11.00
C PHE A 170 3.38 13.83 -12.52
N PHE A 171 2.64 14.81 -13.05
CA PHE A 171 2.34 14.97 -14.48
C PHE A 171 3.53 15.54 -15.25
N ASN A 172 4.59 14.75 -15.35
CA ASN A 172 5.76 15.01 -16.18
C ASN A 172 6.39 13.68 -16.65
N ASP A 173 7.11 13.72 -17.77
CA ASP A 173 7.69 12.53 -18.42
C ASP A 173 8.53 11.66 -17.48
N PHE A 174 9.27 12.26 -16.57
CA PHE A 174 10.15 11.51 -15.66
C PHE A 174 9.32 10.66 -14.67
N ASN A 175 8.35 11.27 -13.99
CA ASN A 175 7.52 10.59 -12.99
C ASN A 175 6.53 9.61 -13.64
N GLU A 176 5.94 9.98 -14.78
CA GLU A 176 5.04 9.11 -15.54
C GLU A 176 5.74 7.86 -16.07
N ASN A 177 6.93 8.01 -16.67
CA ASN A 177 7.74 6.88 -17.12
C ASN A 177 8.18 5.99 -15.97
N LYS A 178 8.51 6.58 -14.82
CA LYS A 178 8.89 5.85 -13.63
C LYS A 178 7.72 5.05 -13.06
N MET A 179 6.53 5.65 -13.03
CA MET A 179 5.30 5.00 -12.58
C MET A 179 4.90 3.86 -13.53
N THR A 180 5.01 4.06 -14.84
CA THR A 180 4.75 3.02 -15.84
C THR A 180 5.62 1.79 -15.61
N LYS A 181 6.92 1.96 -15.39
CA LYS A 181 7.85 0.84 -15.09
C LYS A 181 7.48 0.12 -13.81
N LEU A 182 7.04 0.87 -12.80
CA LEU A 182 6.57 0.31 -11.54
C LEU A 182 5.31 -0.53 -11.73
N LEU A 183 4.33 -0.02 -12.47
CA LEU A 183 3.07 -0.72 -12.76
C LEU A 183 3.32 -2.02 -13.55
N VAL A 184 4.23 -1.98 -14.53
CA VAL A 184 4.64 -3.19 -15.26
C VAL A 184 5.24 -4.23 -14.30
N TRP A 185 6.15 -3.80 -13.42
CA TRP A 185 6.72 -4.69 -12.41
C TRP A 185 5.63 -5.27 -11.49
N LEU A 186 4.70 -4.43 -11.03
CA LEU A 186 3.62 -4.84 -10.14
C LEU A 186 2.71 -5.90 -10.79
N VAL A 187 2.38 -5.72 -12.07
CA VAL A 187 1.62 -6.72 -12.84
C VAL A 187 2.39 -8.02 -12.92
N GLN A 188 3.67 -8.00 -13.30
CA GLN A 188 4.52 -9.19 -13.40
C GLN A 188 4.68 -9.94 -12.09
N GLU A 189 4.79 -9.21 -10.98
CA GLU A 189 4.91 -9.81 -9.63
C GLU A 189 3.61 -10.48 -9.16
N LEU A 190 2.45 -10.02 -9.64
CA LEU A 190 1.14 -10.46 -9.17
C LEU A 190 0.30 -11.22 -10.22
N GLU A 191 0.78 -11.38 -11.45
CA GLU A 191 0.01 -12.01 -12.54
C GLU A 191 -0.44 -13.45 -12.23
N ASP A 192 0.37 -14.18 -11.46
CA ASP A 192 0.10 -15.56 -11.04
C ASP A 192 -0.62 -15.66 -9.67
N VAL A 193 -1.12 -14.54 -9.13
CA VAL A 193 -1.89 -14.55 -7.88
C VAL A 193 -3.38 -14.52 -8.18
N SER A 194 -4.06 -15.66 -8.01
CA SER A 194 -5.43 -15.87 -8.49
C SER A 194 -6.47 -14.91 -7.92
N ASN A 195 -6.28 -14.41 -6.70
CA ASN A 195 -7.20 -13.48 -6.05
C ASN A 195 -6.84 -12.01 -6.24
N VAL A 196 -5.78 -11.67 -6.94
CA VAL A 196 -5.56 -10.29 -7.40
C VAL A 196 -6.41 -10.08 -8.66
N ILE A 197 -7.48 -9.31 -8.51
CA ILE A 197 -8.52 -9.16 -9.53
C ILE A 197 -8.38 -7.90 -10.37
N GLY A 198 -7.56 -6.96 -9.94
CA GLY A 198 -7.30 -5.72 -10.66
C GLY A 198 -6.23 -4.87 -10.02
N ILE A 199 -5.74 -3.91 -10.80
CA ILE A 199 -4.83 -2.86 -10.35
C ILE A 199 -5.46 -1.53 -10.77
N GLU A 200 -5.72 -0.67 -9.79
CA GLU A 200 -6.06 0.73 -9.99
C GLU A 200 -4.75 1.49 -10.25
N LEU A 201 -4.65 2.08 -11.43
CA LEU A 201 -3.38 2.62 -11.91
C LEU A 201 -2.95 3.90 -11.17
N LEU A 202 -3.93 4.68 -10.72
CA LEU A 202 -3.74 5.92 -9.97
C LEU A 202 -5.05 6.33 -9.30
N ASN A 203 -4.95 6.66 -8.00
CA ASN A 203 -6.07 7.21 -7.23
C ASN A 203 -6.33 8.68 -7.54
#